data_201d51729b6ff685431fce75dbcabdef
#
_entry.id   201d51729b6ff685431fce75dbcabdef
#
_cell.length_a   1.000
_cell.length_b   1.000
_cell.length_c   1.000
_cell.angle_alpha   90.00
_cell.angle_beta   90.00
_cell.angle_gamma   90.00
#
_symmetry.space_group_name_H-M   'P 1'
#
loop_
_entity.id
_entity.type
_entity.pdbx_description
1 polymer ?
#
loop_
_entity_poly.entity_id
_entity_poly.type
_entity_poly.pdbx_seq_one_letter_code
_entity_poly.pdbx_strand_id
1 'polypeptide(L)'
;MKILVSVKRVVDYNVKVRVKSDGSGVDIANVKMSMNPFDEIAVEEAVRLKEKGVVTEVIAVSCGVAQCQETLRTAMAIGADRGILVETNEELQPLAVAKLLKALIEKEQPGLVILGKQAIDDDCNQTGQMLAALADLPQATFASKVEIAGDKVNVTREVDGGLETLALNIPAVITTDLRLNEPRYVTLPNIMKAKKKPLATIKPEDLGVDVSPRLKTLKVVEPAKRSAGVKLPDVATLVSKLRIEAKVI
;
A
#
# COMPACT_ATOMS: atom_id res chain seq x y z
N MET A 1 -15.61 -8.20 13.85
CA MET A 1 -15.71 -7.20 12.77
C MET A 1 -14.96 -7.65 11.52
N LYS A 2 -15.25 -7.05 10.36
CA LYS A 2 -14.49 -7.27 9.12
C LYS A 2 -13.33 -6.29 9.00
N ILE A 3 -12.25 -6.69 8.32
CA ILE A 3 -11.20 -5.79 7.84
C ILE A 3 -11.15 -5.84 6.31
N LEU A 4 -11.04 -4.67 5.69
CA LEU A 4 -10.74 -4.51 4.27
C LEU A 4 -9.27 -4.14 4.10
N VAL A 5 -8.53 -4.90 3.29
CA VAL A 5 -7.11 -4.64 2.99
C VAL A 5 -6.95 -4.36 1.51
N SER A 6 -6.43 -3.18 1.16
CA SER A 6 -6.10 -2.86 -0.22
C SER A 6 -4.71 -3.37 -0.57
N VAL A 7 -4.57 -4.01 -1.74
CA VAL A 7 -3.29 -4.54 -2.23
C VAL A 7 -3.06 -4.11 -3.68
N LYS A 8 -1.88 -3.54 -3.95
CA LYS A 8 -1.49 -3.07 -5.29
C LYS A 8 -0.51 -4.06 -5.94
N ARG A 9 -0.73 -4.35 -7.23
CA ARG A 9 0.22 -5.07 -8.07
C ARG A 9 1.25 -4.08 -8.60
N VAL A 10 2.52 -4.28 -8.28
CA VAL A 10 3.64 -3.40 -8.65
C VAL A 10 4.76 -4.21 -9.28
N VAL A 11 5.71 -3.54 -9.94
CA VAL A 11 6.95 -4.18 -10.38
C VAL A 11 7.71 -4.68 -9.15
N ASP A 12 8.19 -5.93 -9.19
CA ASP A 12 8.96 -6.53 -8.10
C ASP A 12 10.21 -5.68 -7.82
N TYR A 13 10.48 -5.40 -6.55
CA TYR A 13 11.58 -4.51 -6.12
C TYR A 13 12.98 -5.00 -6.50
N ASN A 14 13.13 -6.28 -6.88
CA ASN A 14 14.39 -6.82 -7.40
C ASN A 14 14.58 -6.55 -8.91
N VAL A 15 13.55 -6.08 -9.61
CA VAL A 15 13.63 -5.78 -11.03
C VAL A 15 14.27 -4.41 -11.24
N LYS A 16 15.32 -4.36 -12.03
CA LYS A 16 15.87 -3.08 -12.51
C LYS A 16 14.97 -2.54 -13.62
N VAL A 17 14.14 -1.57 -13.27
CA VAL A 17 13.25 -0.90 -14.22
C VAL A 17 14.02 -0.10 -15.28
N ARG A 18 13.43 0.04 -16.47
CA ARG A 18 13.98 0.83 -17.59
C ARG A 18 12.91 1.80 -18.07
N VAL A 19 13.34 2.93 -18.58
CA VAL A 19 12.46 3.89 -19.23
C VAL A 19 12.22 3.43 -20.66
N LYS A 20 10.98 3.56 -21.16
CA LYS A 20 10.65 3.31 -22.56
C LYS A 20 11.44 4.25 -23.46
N SER A 21 11.76 3.81 -24.68
CA SER A 21 12.58 4.59 -25.64
C SER A 21 11.98 5.94 -25.99
N ASP A 22 10.66 6.06 -25.95
CA ASP A 22 9.91 7.30 -26.22
C ASP A 22 9.76 8.21 -24.98
N GLY A 23 10.24 7.77 -23.81
CA GLY A 23 10.11 8.49 -22.55
C GLY A 23 8.68 8.60 -22.01
N SER A 24 7.72 7.85 -22.56
CA SER A 24 6.32 7.91 -22.14
C SER A 24 6.03 7.23 -20.78
N GLY A 25 6.97 6.44 -20.28
CA GLY A 25 6.76 5.71 -19.02
C GLY A 25 7.87 4.71 -18.74
N VAL A 26 7.66 3.91 -17.72
CA VAL A 26 8.52 2.77 -17.39
C VAL A 26 8.13 1.57 -18.24
N ASP A 27 9.12 0.84 -18.76
CA ASP A 27 8.91 -0.41 -19.48
C ASP A 27 8.62 -1.53 -18.49
N ILE A 28 7.35 -1.92 -18.42
CA ILE A 28 6.85 -3.00 -17.57
C ILE A 28 6.49 -4.26 -18.37
N ALA A 29 6.81 -4.30 -19.67
CA ALA A 29 6.56 -5.48 -20.48
C ALA A 29 7.46 -6.64 -20.05
N ASN A 30 6.86 -7.80 -19.75
CA ASN A 30 7.57 -9.04 -19.38
C ASN A 30 8.47 -8.94 -18.14
N VAL A 31 8.20 -7.99 -17.23
CA VAL A 31 8.89 -7.93 -15.94
C VAL A 31 8.11 -8.70 -14.87
N LYS A 32 8.82 -9.18 -13.86
CA LYS A 32 8.18 -9.79 -12.69
C LYS A 32 7.38 -8.74 -11.94
N MET A 33 6.12 -9.06 -11.64
CA MET A 33 5.24 -8.25 -10.82
C MET A 33 5.02 -8.95 -9.48
N SER A 34 4.79 -8.18 -8.42
CA SER A 34 4.53 -8.67 -7.06
C SER A 34 3.48 -7.81 -6.35
N MET A 35 3.09 -8.22 -5.16
CA MET A 35 2.35 -7.36 -4.23
C MET A 35 3.26 -6.25 -3.73
N ASN A 36 2.74 -5.04 -3.57
CA ASN A 36 3.46 -3.95 -2.92
C ASN A 36 3.89 -4.37 -1.51
N PRO A 37 5.17 -4.22 -1.12
CA PRO A 37 5.68 -4.68 0.18
C PRO A 37 4.95 -4.08 1.39
N PHE A 38 4.53 -2.83 1.32
CA PHE A 38 3.75 -2.21 2.39
C PHE A 38 2.35 -2.82 2.51
N ASP A 39 1.77 -3.30 1.41
CA ASP A 39 0.48 -3.98 1.43
C ASP A 39 0.59 -5.42 1.96
N GLU A 40 1.73 -6.09 1.76
CA GLU A 40 2.01 -7.39 2.41
C GLU A 40 1.96 -7.26 3.93
N ILE A 41 2.54 -6.18 4.47
CA ILE A 41 2.50 -5.87 5.90
C ILE A 41 1.05 -5.60 6.36
N ALA A 42 0.26 -4.90 5.55
CA ALA A 42 -1.14 -4.66 5.83
C ALA A 42 -1.97 -5.96 5.89
N VAL A 43 -1.75 -6.87 4.94
CA VAL A 43 -2.40 -8.20 4.92
C VAL A 43 -1.98 -9.01 6.14
N GLU A 44 -0.68 -9.06 6.44
CA GLU A 44 -0.16 -9.78 7.60
C GLU A 44 -0.79 -9.28 8.90
N GLU A 45 -0.90 -7.96 9.10
CA GLU A 45 -1.50 -7.39 10.30
C GLU A 45 -2.98 -7.76 10.42
N ALA A 46 -3.74 -7.66 9.33
CA ALA A 46 -5.15 -8.06 9.33
C ALA A 46 -5.33 -9.55 9.69
N VAL A 47 -4.45 -10.41 9.17
CA VAL A 47 -4.47 -11.85 9.47
C VAL A 47 -4.10 -12.11 10.94
N ARG A 48 -3.08 -11.41 11.48
CA ARG A 48 -2.71 -11.51 12.91
C ARG A 48 -3.86 -11.07 13.83
N LEU A 49 -4.56 -10.00 13.49
CA LEU A 49 -5.75 -9.55 14.23
C LEU A 49 -6.88 -10.59 14.19
N LYS A 50 -7.04 -11.28 13.06
CA LYS A 50 -7.99 -12.40 12.94
C LYS A 50 -7.58 -13.60 13.78
N GLU A 51 -6.31 -13.97 13.76
CA GLU A 51 -5.77 -15.07 14.58
C GLU A 51 -5.93 -14.80 16.09
N LYS A 52 -5.90 -13.54 16.51
CA LYS A 52 -6.21 -13.10 17.88
C LYS A 52 -7.72 -13.15 18.23
N GLY A 53 -8.59 -13.49 17.27
CA GLY A 53 -10.03 -13.61 17.46
C GLY A 53 -10.82 -12.30 17.49
N VAL A 54 -10.17 -11.14 17.23
CA VAL A 54 -10.85 -9.83 17.24
C VAL A 54 -11.47 -9.47 15.89
N VAL A 55 -11.04 -10.15 14.83
CA VAL A 55 -11.53 -9.98 13.45
C VAL A 55 -12.17 -11.28 12.96
N THR A 56 -13.33 -11.19 12.32
CA THR A 56 -14.07 -12.33 11.80
C THR A 56 -13.77 -12.63 10.33
N GLU A 57 -13.50 -11.60 9.54
CA GLU A 57 -13.25 -11.72 8.09
C GLU A 57 -12.23 -10.71 7.62
N VAL A 58 -11.29 -11.16 6.77
CA VAL A 58 -10.31 -10.32 6.06
C VAL A 58 -10.62 -10.34 4.57
N ILE A 59 -10.92 -9.16 4.00
CA ILE A 59 -11.28 -8.97 2.60
C ILE A 59 -10.12 -8.27 1.91
N ALA A 60 -9.46 -8.95 0.96
CA ALA A 60 -8.44 -8.32 0.13
C ALA A 60 -9.07 -7.65 -1.09
N VAL A 61 -8.67 -6.42 -1.39
CA VAL A 61 -9.15 -5.65 -2.54
C VAL A 61 -7.98 -5.24 -3.42
N SER A 62 -8.12 -5.37 -4.73
CA SER A 62 -7.18 -4.81 -5.70
C SER A 62 -7.96 -4.10 -6.81
N CYS A 63 -7.43 -2.97 -7.27
CA CYS A 63 -8.01 -2.20 -8.37
C CYS A 63 -7.01 -2.18 -9.54
N GLY A 64 -7.46 -2.50 -10.76
CA GLY A 64 -6.63 -2.49 -11.95
C GLY A 64 -6.94 -3.63 -12.92
N VAL A 65 -5.95 -4.00 -13.71
CA VAL A 65 -6.09 -5.00 -14.76
C VAL A 65 -6.40 -6.41 -14.23
N ALA A 66 -6.93 -7.28 -15.09
CA ALA A 66 -7.30 -8.65 -14.71
C ALA A 66 -6.18 -9.43 -13.99
N GLN A 67 -4.90 -9.18 -14.33
CA GLN A 67 -3.73 -9.81 -13.69
C GLN A 67 -3.58 -9.46 -12.19
N CYS A 68 -4.27 -8.44 -11.68
CA CYS A 68 -4.30 -8.14 -10.25
C CYS A 68 -4.93 -9.28 -9.42
N GLN A 69 -5.62 -10.24 -10.07
CA GLN A 69 -6.05 -11.49 -9.44
C GLN A 69 -4.89 -12.26 -8.78
N GLU A 70 -3.71 -12.25 -9.39
CA GLU A 70 -2.52 -12.94 -8.86
C GLU A 70 -2.12 -12.38 -7.50
N THR A 71 -2.14 -11.04 -7.38
CA THR A 71 -1.87 -10.34 -6.12
C THR A 71 -2.92 -10.67 -5.06
N LEU A 72 -4.21 -10.72 -5.44
CA LEU A 72 -5.29 -11.14 -4.55
C LEU A 72 -5.14 -12.59 -4.11
N ARG A 73 -4.73 -13.50 -5.01
CA ARG A 73 -4.44 -14.90 -4.65
C ARG A 73 -3.28 -15.00 -3.66
N THR A 74 -2.27 -14.14 -3.78
CA THR A 74 -1.18 -14.05 -2.81
C THR A 74 -1.70 -13.56 -1.45
N ALA A 75 -2.51 -12.49 -1.39
CA ALA A 75 -3.14 -12.04 -0.14
C ALA A 75 -3.98 -13.13 0.52
N MET A 76 -4.75 -13.89 -0.28
CA MET A 76 -5.54 -15.02 0.22
C MET A 76 -4.67 -16.19 0.67
N ALA A 77 -3.47 -16.37 0.10
CA ALA A 77 -2.52 -17.39 0.54
C ALA A 77 -1.82 -17.02 1.85
N ILE A 78 -1.62 -15.72 2.12
CA ILE A 78 -1.19 -15.20 3.43
C ILE A 78 -2.26 -15.48 4.49
N GLY A 79 -3.55 -15.26 4.16
CA GLY A 79 -4.63 -15.58 5.10
C GLY A 79 -5.95 -14.87 4.87
N ALA A 80 -6.05 -13.92 3.95
CA ALA A 80 -7.32 -13.27 3.62
C ALA A 80 -8.39 -14.30 3.21
N ASP A 81 -9.64 -14.04 3.56
CA ASP A 81 -10.74 -15.00 3.36
C ASP A 81 -11.26 -15.00 1.94
N ARG A 82 -11.40 -13.83 1.35
CA ARG A 82 -11.85 -13.62 -0.03
C ARG A 82 -11.18 -12.41 -0.66
N GLY A 83 -11.30 -12.33 -1.98
CA GLY A 83 -10.80 -11.21 -2.76
C GLY A 83 -11.91 -10.48 -3.51
N ILE A 84 -11.71 -9.18 -3.74
CA ILE A 84 -12.51 -8.36 -4.65
C ILE A 84 -11.55 -7.69 -5.63
N LEU A 85 -11.72 -7.95 -6.91
CA LEU A 85 -11.04 -7.25 -7.99
C LEU A 85 -11.98 -6.18 -8.55
N VAL A 86 -11.57 -4.92 -8.47
CA VAL A 86 -12.19 -3.86 -9.27
C VAL A 86 -11.43 -3.79 -10.57
N GLU A 87 -11.97 -4.44 -11.60
CA GLU A 87 -11.28 -4.64 -12.88
C GLU A 87 -11.46 -3.44 -13.80
N THR A 88 -10.34 -2.86 -14.24
CA THR A 88 -10.30 -1.80 -15.24
C THR A 88 -8.96 -1.80 -15.96
N ASN A 89 -8.95 -1.34 -17.23
CA ASN A 89 -7.72 -1.10 -17.98
C ASN A 89 -7.26 0.38 -17.91
N GLU A 90 -8.05 1.24 -17.25
CA GLU A 90 -7.66 2.63 -17.04
C GLU A 90 -6.47 2.72 -16.08
N GLU A 91 -5.59 3.70 -16.31
CA GLU A 91 -4.51 4.03 -15.39
C GLU A 91 -5.08 4.70 -14.14
N LEU A 92 -5.12 3.95 -13.05
CA LEU A 92 -5.70 4.42 -11.79
C LEU A 92 -4.74 5.31 -11.02
N GLN A 93 -5.20 6.51 -10.69
CA GLN A 93 -4.51 7.45 -9.81
C GLN A 93 -5.02 7.33 -8.36
N PRO A 94 -4.26 7.80 -7.33
CA PRO A 94 -4.64 7.63 -5.92
C PRO A 94 -6.06 8.05 -5.58
N LEU A 95 -6.53 9.17 -6.13
CA LEU A 95 -7.90 9.66 -5.88
C LEU A 95 -8.98 8.72 -6.45
N ALA A 96 -8.75 8.15 -7.63
CA ALA A 96 -9.68 7.19 -8.23
C ALA A 96 -9.76 5.92 -7.37
N VAL A 97 -8.61 5.40 -6.93
CA VAL A 97 -8.55 4.25 -6.01
C VAL A 97 -9.25 4.55 -4.69
N ALA A 98 -9.03 5.73 -4.11
CA ALA A 98 -9.71 6.13 -2.87
C ALA A 98 -11.24 6.18 -3.02
N LYS A 99 -11.76 6.66 -4.16
CA LYS A 99 -13.20 6.65 -4.44
C LYS A 99 -13.76 5.22 -4.60
N LEU A 100 -13.04 4.33 -5.29
CA LEU A 100 -13.42 2.92 -5.42
C LEU A 100 -13.45 2.22 -4.06
N LEU A 101 -12.42 2.44 -3.24
CA LEU A 101 -12.36 1.88 -1.89
C LEU A 101 -13.48 2.44 -1.00
N LYS A 102 -13.83 3.73 -1.11
CA LYS A 102 -14.98 4.31 -0.40
C LYS A 102 -16.28 3.58 -0.74
N ALA A 103 -16.57 3.37 -2.02
CA ALA A 103 -17.77 2.64 -2.43
C ALA A 103 -17.79 1.20 -1.89
N LEU A 104 -16.61 0.55 -1.79
CA LEU A 104 -16.51 -0.76 -1.16
C LEU A 104 -16.68 -0.72 0.36
N ILE A 105 -16.23 0.33 1.05
CA ILE A 105 -16.50 0.54 2.48
C ILE A 105 -18.01 0.63 2.71
N GLU A 106 -18.72 1.38 1.90
CA GLU A 106 -20.18 1.53 1.99
C GLU A 106 -20.92 0.18 1.77
N LYS A 107 -20.39 -0.68 0.90
CA LYS A 107 -20.97 -1.99 0.60
C LYS A 107 -20.62 -3.05 1.64
N GLU A 108 -19.36 -3.11 2.08
CA GLU A 108 -18.83 -4.19 2.93
C GLU A 108 -18.92 -3.87 4.42
N GLN A 109 -19.00 -2.60 4.79
CA GLN A 109 -19.09 -2.11 6.18
C GLN A 109 -17.96 -2.68 7.07
N PRO A 110 -16.67 -2.50 6.69
CA PRO A 110 -15.57 -2.96 7.52
C PRO A 110 -15.41 -2.10 8.78
N GLY A 111 -14.97 -2.69 9.88
CA GLY A 111 -14.56 -1.93 11.07
C GLY A 111 -13.20 -1.28 10.90
N LEU A 112 -12.29 -1.86 10.12
CA LEU A 112 -11.01 -1.27 9.77
C LEU A 112 -10.73 -1.41 8.28
N VAL A 113 -10.09 -0.39 7.73
CA VAL A 113 -9.46 -0.43 6.41
C VAL A 113 -7.96 -0.28 6.62
N ILE A 114 -7.18 -1.28 6.18
CA ILE A 114 -5.73 -1.28 6.34
C ILE A 114 -5.11 -1.33 4.94
N LEU A 115 -4.14 -0.47 4.68
CA LEU A 115 -3.40 -0.43 3.41
C LEU A 115 -1.95 -0.01 3.66
N GLY A 116 -1.07 -0.31 2.73
CA GLY A 116 0.30 0.18 2.77
C GLY A 116 0.35 1.70 2.76
N LYS A 117 1.31 2.30 3.46
CA LYS A 117 1.46 3.77 3.49
C LYS A 117 1.68 4.36 2.10
N GLN A 118 2.37 3.62 1.23
CA GLN A 118 2.71 4.02 -0.13
C GLN A 118 2.90 2.80 -1.02
N ALA A 119 2.90 2.98 -2.33
CA ALA A 119 3.29 1.98 -3.30
C ALA A 119 4.69 2.28 -3.84
N ILE A 120 5.52 1.25 -4.03
CA ILE A 120 6.94 1.42 -4.42
C ILE A 120 7.12 1.84 -5.89
N ASP A 121 6.07 1.86 -6.68
CA ASP A 121 6.09 2.25 -8.09
C ASP A 121 5.87 3.75 -8.31
N ASP A 122 5.07 4.41 -7.47
CA ASP A 122 4.73 5.83 -7.61
C ASP A 122 5.09 6.69 -6.39
N ASP A 123 5.31 6.08 -5.23
CA ASP A 123 5.64 6.75 -3.95
C ASP A 123 4.68 7.89 -3.56
N CYS A 124 3.46 7.91 -4.08
CA CYS A 124 2.54 9.04 -3.86
C CYS A 124 2.12 9.21 -2.40
N ASN A 125 1.99 8.13 -1.63
CA ASN A 125 1.55 8.15 -0.22
C ASN A 125 0.27 8.98 0.01
N GLN A 126 -0.75 8.82 -0.83
CA GLN A 126 -1.95 9.66 -0.83
C GLN A 126 -3.26 8.88 -0.66
N THR A 127 -3.32 7.62 -1.12
CA THR A 127 -4.58 6.86 -1.22
C THR A 127 -5.28 6.72 0.14
N GLY A 128 -4.56 6.34 1.19
CA GLY A 128 -5.15 6.13 2.52
C GLY A 128 -5.72 7.42 3.12
N GLN A 129 -5.00 8.51 3.02
CA GLN A 129 -5.42 9.81 3.53
C GLN A 129 -6.63 10.37 2.75
N MET A 130 -6.61 10.24 1.43
CA MET A 130 -7.75 10.61 0.58
C MET A 130 -8.98 9.77 0.89
N LEU A 131 -8.80 8.45 1.09
CA LEU A 131 -9.87 7.55 1.46
C LEU A 131 -10.51 7.95 2.79
N ALA A 132 -9.71 8.20 3.81
CA ALA A 132 -10.20 8.60 5.13
C ALA A 132 -11.01 9.90 5.05
N ALA A 133 -10.51 10.90 4.33
CA ALA A 133 -11.22 12.16 4.12
C ALA A 133 -12.53 11.98 3.33
N LEU A 134 -12.52 11.19 2.26
CA LEU A 134 -13.72 10.94 1.45
C LEU A 134 -14.79 10.14 2.19
N ALA A 135 -14.39 9.22 3.07
CA ALA A 135 -15.29 8.37 3.83
C ALA A 135 -15.68 8.99 5.19
N ASP A 136 -15.16 10.15 5.54
CA ASP A 136 -15.33 10.82 6.85
C ASP A 136 -14.95 9.89 8.02
N LEU A 137 -13.82 9.18 7.87
CA LEU A 137 -13.31 8.24 8.86
C LEU A 137 -12.03 8.78 9.52
N PRO A 138 -11.84 8.50 10.82
CA PRO A 138 -10.57 8.75 11.49
C PRO A 138 -9.45 7.93 10.85
N GLN A 139 -8.23 8.49 10.86
CA GLN A 139 -7.06 7.86 10.25
C GLN A 139 -5.84 7.88 11.16
N ALA A 140 -5.02 6.82 11.03
CA ALA A 140 -3.65 6.81 11.53
C ALA A 140 -2.71 6.30 10.43
N THR A 141 -1.71 7.12 10.09
CA THR A 141 -0.75 6.83 9.03
C THR A 141 0.59 6.37 9.61
N PHE A 142 1.35 5.59 8.83
CA PHE A 142 2.69 5.10 9.20
C PHE A 142 2.70 4.21 10.45
N ALA A 143 1.69 3.34 10.59
CA ALA A 143 1.53 2.49 11.76
C ALA A 143 2.70 1.53 11.94
N SER A 144 3.29 1.54 13.14
CA SER A 144 4.30 0.56 13.60
C SER A 144 3.77 -0.36 14.70
N LYS A 145 2.56 -0.08 15.24
CA LYS A 145 1.83 -0.97 16.15
C LYS A 145 0.34 -0.71 16.04
N VAL A 146 -0.47 -1.79 16.08
CA VAL A 146 -1.94 -1.72 16.04
C VAL A 146 -2.52 -2.61 17.14
N GLU A 147 -3.36 -2.05 18.00
CA GLU A 147 -4.04 -2.77 19.10
C GLU A 147 -5.51 -2.38 19.15
N ILE A 148 -6.38 -3.37 19.03
CA ILE A 148 -7.83 -3.15 19.17
C ILE A 148 -8.22 -3.24 20.66
N ALA A 149 -8.92 -2.24 21.15
CA ALA A 149 -9.37 -2.09 22.53
C ALA A 149 -10.85 -1.69 22.57
N GLY A 150 -11.72 -2.68 22.59
CA GLY A 150 -13.18 -2.46 22.58
C GLY A 150 -13.65 -1.83 21.26
N ASP A 151 -14.21 -0.64 21.33
CA ASP A 151 -14.71 0.17 20.22
C ASP A 151 -13.64 1.09 19.60
N LYS A 152 -12.41 1.00 20.09
CA LYS A 152 -11.27 1.82 19.63
C LYS A 152 -10.14 0.95 19.08
N VAL A 153 -9.33 1.57 18.24
CA VAL A 153 -8.04 1.06 17.82
C VAL A 153 -6.95 2.04 18.25
N ASN A 154 -5.96 1.54 19.00
CA ASN A 154 -4.75 2.28 19.36
C ASN A 154 -3.69 1.99 18.32
N VAL A 155 -3.19 3.04 17.68
CA VAL A 155 -2.17 2.95 16.62
C VAL A 155 -0.96 3.77 17.02
N THR A 156 0.18 3.10 17.19
CA THR A 156 1.47 3.79 17.31
C THR A 156 2.04 3.98 15.91
N ARG A 157 2.44 5.19 15.62
CA ARG A 157 2.90 5.63 14.30
C ARG A 157 4.29 6.24 14.36
N GLU A 158 5.04 6.10 13.28
CA GLU A 158 6.36 6.71 13.10
C GLU A 158 6.17 8.17 12.65
N VAL A 159 6.79 9.09 13.37
CA VAL A 159 6.86 10.53 13.04
C VAL A 159 8.29 11.02 13.16
N ASP A 160 8.62 12.17 12.58
CA ASP A 160 10.00 12.68 12.56
C ASP A 160 10.59 12.87 13.95
N GLY A 161 9.77 13.22 14.94
CA GLY A 161 10.18 13.38 16.33
C GLY A 161 10.23 12.09 17.16
N GLY A 162 9.87 10.93 16.59
CA GLY A 162 9.82 9.66 17.32
C GLY A 162 8.54 8.87 17.08
N LEU A 163 7.86 8.46 18.16
CA LEU A 163 6.63 7.67 18.10
C LEU A 163 5.45 8.48 18.66
N GLU A 164 4.31 8.38 18.01
CA GLU A 164 3.05 8.93 18.46
C GLU A 164 1.99 7.83 18.54
N THR A 165 1.20 7.80 19.61
CA THR A 165 0.08 6.84 19.72
C THR A 165 -1.25 7.56 19.67
N LEU A 166 -2.09 7.16 18.72
CA LEU A 166 -3.45 7.69 18.52
C LEU A 166 -4.48 6.64 18.91
N ALA A 167 -5.53 7.06 19.62
CA ALA A 167 -6.72 6.25 19.87
C ALA A 167 -7.84 6.70 18.94
N LEU A 168 -8.22 5.84 17.98
CA LEU A 168 -9.25 6.11 16.99
C LEU A 168 -10.53 5.35 17.31
N ASN A 169 -11.68 5.97 17.07
CA ASN A 169 -12.95 5.24 17.07
C ASN A 169 -13.04 4.36 15.80
N ILE A 170 -13.63 3.17 15.94
CA ILE A 170 -13.94 2.29 14.83
C ILE A 170 -15.30 2.71 14.24
N PRO A 171 -15.48 2.81 12.89
CA PRO A 171 -14.53 2.41 11.84
C PRO A 171 -13.40 3.42 11.60
N ALA A 172 -12.22 2.92 11.13
CA ALA A 172 -11.04 3.75 10.91
C ALA A 172 -10.20 3.27 9.71
N VAL A 173 -9.37 4.18 9.17
CA VAL A 173 -8.38 3.90 8.12
C VAL A 173 -6.98 3.92 8.71
N ILE A 174 -6.19 2.89 8.44
CA ILE A 174 -4.81 2.75 8.92
C ILE A 174 -3.89 2.52 7.73
N THR A 175 -2.77 3.26 7.67
CA THR A 175 -1.71 2.95 6.70
C THR A 175 -0.49 2.39 7.42
N THR A 176 0.13 1.34 6.85
CA THR A 176 1.18 0.56 7.52
C THR A 176 2.57 1.02 7.15
N ASP A 177 3.46 1.11 8.15
CA ASP A 177 4.91 1.26 7.97
C ASP A 177 5.59 -0.12 7.94
N LEU A 178 6.84 -0.16 7.44
CA LEU A 178 7.66 -1.37 7.39
C LEU A 178 7.95 -1.97 8.78
N ARG A 179 7.88 -1.16 9.83
CA ARG A 179 8.18 -1.57 11.22
C ARG A 179 7.03 -2.27 11.93
N LEU A 180 5.84 -2.30 11.31
CA LEU A 180 4.65 -2.87 11.95
C LEU A 180 4.79 -4.38 12.21
N ASN A 181 5.25 -5.11 11.21
CA ASN A 181 5.45 -6.55 11.31
C ASN A 181 6.38 -7.07 10.20
N GLU A 182 6.75 -8.33 10.30
CA GLU A 182 7.40 -9.09 9.24
C GLU A 182 6.36 -10.06 8.64
N PRO A 183 6.04 -9.94 7.33
CA PRO A 183 5.09 -10.82 6.67
C PRO A 183 5.55 -12.28 6.68
N ARG A 184 4.61 -13.19 6.88
CA ARG A 184 4.88 -14.64 6.84
C ARG A 184 5.20 -15.14 5.44
N TYR A 185 6.05 -16.16 5.36
CA TYR A 185 6.25 -16.88 4.11
C TYR A 185 5.00 -17.68 3.72
N VAL A 186 4.61 -17.55 2.46
CA VAL A 186 3.47 -18.29 1.90
C VAL A 186 3.92 -19.71 1.55
N THR A 187 3.25 -20.72 2.13
CA THR A 187 3.53 -22.13 1.86
C THR A 187 2.77 -22.65 0.64
N LEU A 188 3.30 -23.65 -0.02
CA LEU A 188 2.62 -24.28 -1.17
C LEU A 188 1.19 -24.78 -0.88
N PRO A 189 0.90 -25.43 0.27
CA PRO A 189 -0.46 -25.78 0.64
C PRO A 189 -1.40 -24.57 0.75
N ASN A 190 -0.91 -23.42 1.24
CA ASN A 190 -1.71 -22.20 1.35
C ASN A 190 -2.00 -21.59 -0.03
N ILE A 191 -1.04 -21.64 -0.96
CA ILE A 191 -1.26 -21.24 -2.36
C ILE A 191 -2.37 -22.10 -2.98
N MET A 192 -2.33 -23.41 -2.77
CA MET A 192 -3.36 -24.32 -3.31
C MET A 192 -4.74 -24.07 -2.71
N LYS A 193 -4.82 -23.77 -1.40
CA LYS A 193 -6.07 -23.37 -0.75
C LYS A 193 -6.59 -22.04 -1.27
N ALA A 194 -5.71 -21.05 -1.48
CA ALA A 194 -6.06 -19.74 -1.99
C ALA A 194 -6.72 -19.77 -3.38
N LYS A 195 -6.33 -20.71 -4.24
CA LYS A 195 -6.97 -20.91 -5.56
C LYS A 195 -8.47 -21.20 -5.48
N LYS A 196 -8.94 -21.80 -4.37
CA LYS A 196 -10.34 -22.16 -4.14
C LYS A 196 -11.14 -21.12 -3.38
N LYS A 197 -10.46 -20.09 -2.78
CA LYS A 197 -11.15 -19.04 -2.04
C LYS A 197 -11.96 -18.14 -2.98
N PRO A 198 -13.10 -17.58 -2.51
CA PRO A 198 -13.95 -16.70 -3.33
C PRO A 198 -13.18 -15.47 -3.81
N LEU A 199 -13.34 -15.14 -5.08
CA LEU A 199 -12.83 -13.93 -5.69
C LEU A 199 -13.95 -13.35 -6.56
N ALA A 200 -14.44 -12.18 -6.19
CA ALA A 200 -15.43 -11.43 -6.96
C ALA A 200 -14.72 -10.45 -7.89
N THR A 201 -15.21 -10.31 -9.11
CA THR A 201 -14.77 -9.30 -10.06
C THR A 201 -15.93 -8.35 -10.32
N ILE A 202 -15.68 -7.05 -10.17
CA ILE A 202 -16.64 -5.97 -10.41
C ILE A 202 -15.96 -4.88 -11.23
N LYS A 203 -16.72 -4.00 -11.84
CA LYS A 203 -16.20 -2.86 -12.60
C LYS A 203 -16.41 -1.54 -11.86
N PRO A 204 -15.63 -0.48 -12.15
CA PRO A 204 -15.87 0.86 -11.59
C PRO A 204 -17.30 1.36 -11.80
N GLU A 205 -17.89 1.06 -12.96
CA GLU A 205 -19.27 1.44 -13.32
C GLU A 205 -20.30 0.80 -12.38
N ASP A 206 -20.05 -0.45 -11.92
CA ASP A 206 -20.92 -1.15 -10.96
C ASP A 206 -20.91 -0.48 -9.57
N LEU A 207 -19.91 0.35 -9.32
CA LEU A 207 -19.76 1.16 -8.10
C LEU A 207 -20.15 2.62 -8.32
N GLY A 208 -20.53 3.01 -9.54
CA GLY A 208 -20.86 4.39 -9.89
C GLY A 208 -19.69 5.37 -9.76
N VAL A 209 -18.46 4.89 -9.93
CA VAL A 209 -17.24 5.69 -9.74
C VAL A 209 -16.58 6.05 -11.06
N ASP A 210 -16.39 7.34 -11.30
CA ASP A 210 -15.54 7.85 -12.37
C ASP A 210 -14.06 7.73 -12.00
N VAL A 211 -13.33 6.94 -12.77
CA VAL A 211 -11.89 6.65 -12.61
C VAL A 211 -11.01 7.38 -13.62
N SER A 212 -11.56 8.29 -14.41
CA SER A 212 -10.84 9.02 -15.45
C SER A 212 -9.59 9.69 -14.89
N PRO A 213 -8.41 9.52 -15.54
CA PRO A 213 -7.16 10.13 -15.09
C PRO A 213 -7.25 11.66 -15.09
N ARG A 214 -6.74 12.30 -14.03
CA ARG A 214 -6.72 13.78 -13.89
C ARG A 214 -5.33 14.36 -14.12
N LEU A 215 -4.29 13.54 -14.05
CA LEU A 215 -2.90 13.89 -14.30
C LEU A 215 -2.41 13.14 -15.53
N LYS A 216 -1.54 13.78 -16.31
CA LYS A 216 -0.89 13.16 -17.46
C LYS A 216 0.63 13.22 -17.27
N THR A 217 1.28 12.06 -17.31
CA THR A 217 2.75 11.97 -17.33
C THR A 217 3.26 12.52 -18.64
N LEU A 218 4.06 13.58 -18.60
CA LEU A 218 4.60 14.21 -19.79
C LEU A 218 5.89 13.55 -20.24
N LYS A 219 6.76 13.18 -19.30
CA LYS A 219 8.04 12.57 -19.60
C LYS A 219 8.59 11.81 -18.38
N VAL A 220 9.19 10.66 -18.64
CA VAL A 220 9.96 9.88 -17.68
C VAL A 220 11.40 9.79 -18.16
N VAL A 221 12.36 10.00 -17.27
CA VAL A 221 13.81 9.90 -17.54
C VAL A 221 14.49 9.12 -16.42
N GLU A 222 15.62 8.48 -16.76
CA GLU A 222 16.45 7.89 -15.70
C GLU A 222 17.06 9.01 -14.84
N PRO A 223 17.27 8.78 -13.52
CA PRO A 223 17.93 9.74 -12.67
C PRO A 223 19.38 9.97 -13.17
N ALA A 224 19.85 11.20 -13.00
CA ALA A 224 21.22 11.55 -13.34
C ALA A 224 22.22 10.66 -12.57
N LYS A 225 23.28 10.23 -13.23
CA LYS A 225 24.35 9.46 -12.57
C LYS A 225 24.98 10.31 -11.48
N ARG A 226 25.01 9.78 -10.28
CA ARG A 226 25.72 10.43 -9.17
C ARG A 226 27.21 10.25 -9.34
N SER A 227 27.99 11.33 -9.10
CA SER A 227 29.44 11.25 -8.98
C SER A 227 29.84 10.51 -7.69
N ALA A 228 31.03 9.93 -7.68
CA ALA A 228 31.58 9.36 -6.46
C ALA A 228 31.71 10.43 -5.38
N GLY A 229 31.47 10.06 -4.13
CA GLY A 229 31.73 10.92 -2.99
C GLY A 229 33.24 11.16 -2.78
N VAL A 230 33.58 12.21 -2.03
CA VAL A 230 34.95 12.51 -1.63
C VAL A 230 35.20 11.98 -0.22
N LYS A 231 36.25 11.15 -0.08
CA LYS A 231 36.71 10.72 1.25
C LYS A 231 37.46 11.88 1.90
N LEU A 232 37.10 12.19 3.13
CA LEU A 232 37.73 13.26 3.91
C LEU A 232 38.61 12.68 5.01
N PRO A 233 39.72 13.36 5.40
CA PRO A 233 40.69 12.82 6.34
C PRO A 233 40.15 12.76 7.77
N ASP A 234 39.25 13.67 8.16
CA ASP A 234 38.77 13.81 9.54
C ASP A 234 37.35 14.44 9.60
N VAL A 235 36.75 14.41 10.79
CA VAL A 235 35.42 14.94 11.08
C VAL A 235 35.41 16.48 10.98
N ALA A 236 36.48 17.16 11.41
CA ALA A 236 36.52 18.63 11.37
C ALA A 236 36.46 19.14 9.92
N THR A 237 37.17 18.49 9.01
CA THR A 237 37.10 18.78 7.57
C THR A 237 35.71 18.49 7.01
N LEU A 238 35.04 17.40 7.44
CA LEU A 238 33.67 17.11 7.03
C LEU A 238 32.71 18.23 7.48
N VAL A 239 32.72 18.58 8.74
CA VAL A 239 31.87 19.66 9.29
C VAL A 239 32.11 20.98 8.57
N SER A 240 33.40 21.35 8.34
CA SER A 240 33.74 22.57 7.60
C SER A 240 33.16 22.56 6.18
N LYS A 241 33.30 21.46 5.44
CA LYS A 241 32.74 21.34 4.08
C LYS A 241 31.20 21.38 4.08
N LEU A 242 30.54 20.71 5.01
CA LEU A 242 29.08 20.74 5.13
C LEU A 242 28.58 22.18 5.42
N ARG A 243 29.31 22.93 6.24
CA ARG A 243 28.94 24.30 6.62
C ARG A 243 29.27 25.31 5.53
N ILE A 244 30.47 25.28 4.95
CA ILE A 244 30.97 26.35 4.05
C ILE A 244 30.63 26.06 2.60
N GLU A 245 30.84 24.82 2.12
CA GLU A 245 30.61 24.44 0.72
C GLU A 245 29.19 23.99 0.47
N ALA A 246 28.69 23.01 1.20
CA ALA A 246 27.37 22.45 1.01
C ALA A 246 26.24 23.29 1.65
N LYS A 247 26.56 24.06 2.68
CA LYS A 247 25.61 24.96 3.41
C LYS A 247 24.38 24.23 3.92
N VAL A 248 24.56 23.03 4.47
CA VAL A 248 23.49 22.18 4.97
C VAL A 248 23.44 22.07 6.50
N ILE A 249 24.45 22.61 7.19
CA ILE A 249 24.53 22.76 8.64
C ILE A 249 25.07 24.14 9.03
#